data_178715fd07b2326054a79e79d717462f
#
_entry.id   178715fd07b2326054a79e79d717462f
#
_cell.length_a   1.000
_cell.length_b   1.000
_cell.length_c   1.000
_cell.angle_alpha   90.00
_cell.angle_beta   90.00
_cell.angle_gamma   90.00
#
_symmetry.space_group_name_H-M   'P 1'
#
loop_
_entity.id
_entity.type
_entity.pdbx_description
1 polymer ?
#
loop_
_entity_poly.entity_id
_entity_poly.type
_entity_poly.pdbx_seq_one_letter_code
_entity_poly.pdbx_strand_id
1 'polypeptide(L)'
;MTDMTDTQKQPAEKKESPKKESLLLNLAFNIAIPTLVLTKLSGEDYLGIKLAIIVALSFPIIYGVRDFFVRGKINFFSALGVVSVSLTGGISLMELDAIYIAIKEASIPALFGLATLISLKTSQPLIHTFLLNDSVLEIDKINASLLSRNRKPEFDQLLINASWILAGSFLLSAVLNYLLAVYLLTADPGTQAFN
;
A
#
# COMPACT_ATOMS: atom_id res chain seq x y z
N MET A 1 -61.30 -6.73 27.02
CA MET A 1 -60.91 -7.29 25.73
C MET A 1 -59.49 -6.79 25.45
N THR A 2 -58.57 -7.67 25.78
CA THR A 2 -57.14 -7.38 25.92
C THR A 2 -56.50 -7.66 24.57
N ASP A 3 -55.86 -6.67 23.97
CA ASP A 3 -55.04 -6.89 22.77
C ASP A 3 -53.56 -6.75 23.16
N MET A 4 -52.90 -7.91 23.20
CA MET A 4 -51.46 -8.00 23.47
C MET A 4 -50.76 -7.99 22.11
N THR A 5 -50.17 -6.84 21.76
CA THR A 5 -49.22 -6.77 20.63
C THR A 5 -47.87 -7.31 21.06
N ASP A 6 -47.62 -8.51 20.61
CA ASP A 6 -46.37 -9.25 20.78
C ASP A 6 -45.28 -8.59 19.92
N THR A 7 -44.40 -7.81 20.54
CA THR A 7 -43.25 -7.19 19.88
C THR A 7 -42.14 -8.23 19.80
N GLN A 8 -42.11 -8.98 18.69
CA GLN A 8 -40.98 -9.87 18.37
C GLN A 8 -39.69 -9.06 18.29
N LYS A 9 -38.87 -9.23 19.30
CA LYS A 9 -37.51 -8.78 19.36
C LYS A 9 -36.65 -9.59 18.38
N GLN A 10 -36.37 -9.05 17.18
CA GLN A 10 -35.41 -9.64 16.27
C GLN A 10 -34.04 -9.75 16.97
N PRO A 11 -33.37 -10.90 16.89
CA PRO A 11 -32.01 -11.04 17.42
C PRO A 11 -31.07 -10.11 16.64
N ALA A 12 -30.35 -9.28 17.34
CA ALA A 12 -29.32 -8.44 16.76
C ALA A 12 -28.28 -9.34 16.04
N GLU A 13 -28.23 -9.23 14.74
CA GLU A 13 -27.23 -9.86 13.89
C GLU A 13 -25.85 -9.38 14.33
N LYS A 14 -25.11 -10.27 14.96
CA LYS A 14 -23.74 -10.04 15.42
C LYS A 14 -22.89 -9.86 14.17
N LYS A 15 -22.67 -8.60 13.74
CA LYS A 15 -21.65 -8.28 12.72
C LYS A 15 -20.33 -8.84 13.21
N GLU A 16 -19.91 -9.95 12.64
CA GLU A 16 -18.56 -10.50 12.85
C GLU A 16 -17.56 -9.40 12.46
N SER A 17 -16.79 -8.96 13.45
CA SER A 17 -15.68 -8.05 13.20
C SER A 17 -14.73 -8.71 12.20
N PRO A 18 -14.26 -8.02 11.15
CA PRO A 18 -13.33 -8.60 10.20
C PRO A 18 -12.12 -9.15 10.95
N LYS A 19 -11.83 -10.43 10.75
CA LYS A 19 -10.68 -11.12 11.38
C LYS A 19 -9.45 -10.24 11.14
N LYS A 20 -8.91 -9.68 12.23
CA LYS A 20 -7.66 -8.90 12.18
C LYS A 20 -6.59 -9.81 11.63
N GLU A 21 -6.05 -9.43 10.49
CA GLU A 21 -4.89 -10.10 9.90
C GLU A 21 -3.77 -10.09 10.93
N SER A 22 -3.11 -11.23 11.14
CA SER A 22 -1.93 -11.25 11.99
C SER A 22 -0.83 -10.48 11.26
N LEU A 23 -0.52 -9.30 11.75
CA LEU A 23 0.54 -8.43 11.22
C LEU A 23 1.87 -9.19 11.11
N LEU A 24 2.10 -10.15 12.03
CA LEU A 24 3.26 -11.03 12.02
C LEU A 24 3.24 -12.00 10.83
N LEU A 25 2.09 -12.60 10.48
CA LEU A 25 1.99 -13.47 9.31
C LEU A 25 2.19 -12.69 8.01
N ASN A 26 1.60 -11.50 7.90
CA ASN A 26 1.81 -10.62 6.75
C ASN A 26 3.29 -10.29 6.58
N LEU A 27 3.96 -9.86 7.64
CA LEU A 27 5.39 -9.54 7.63
C LEU A 27 6.25 -10.77 7.29
N ALA A 28 5.90 -11.95 7.85
CA ALA A 28 6.63 -13.18 7.59
C ALA A 28 6.55 -13.59 6.11
N PHE A 29 5.36 -13.66 5.53
CA PHE A 29 5.16 -14.13 4.15
C PHE A 29 5.57 -13.11 3.10
N ASN A 30 5.47 -11.82 3.37
CA ASN A 30 5.76 -10.78 2.38
C ASN A 30 7.18 -10.23 2.46
N ILE A 31 7.87 -10.42 3.60
CA ILE A 31 9.23 -9.86 3.77
C ILE A 31 10.20 -10.94 4.28
N ALA A 32 9.96 -11.54 5.45
CA ALA A 32 10.97 -12.37 6.10
C ALA A 32 11.33 -13.62 5.30
N ILE A 33 10.32 -14.38 4.83
CA ILE A 33 10.54 -15.62 4.06
C ILE A 33 11.18 -15.31 2.70
N PRO A 34 10.67 -14.37 1.87
CA PRO A 34 11.34 -14.00 0.61
C PRO A 34 12.79 -13.58 0.81
N THR A 35 13.07 -12.75 1.80
CA THR A 35 14.44 -12.30 2.11
C THR A 35 15.33 -13.48 2.49
N LEU A 36 14.87 -14.40 3.33
CA LEU A 36 15.63 -15.60 3.69
C LEU A 36 15.91 -16.50 2.47
N VAL A 37 14.93 -16.68 1.58
CA VAL A 37 15.10 -17.45 0.34
C VAL A 37 16.19 -16.82 -0.52
N LEU A 38 16.11 -15.51 -0.76
CA LEU A 38 17.09 -14.80 -1.58
C LEU A 38 18.49 -14.80 -0.94
N THR A 39 18.61 -14.60 0.38
CA THR A 39 19.93 -14.50 1.03
C THR A 39 20.59 -15.86 1.32
N LYS A 40 19.80 -16.93 1.50
CA LYS A 40 20.33 -18.23 1.91
C LYS A 40 20.27 -19.31 0.84
N LEU A 41 19.32 -19.21 -0.10
CA LEU A 41 19.07 -20.25 -1.09
C LEU A 41 19.42 -19.82 -2.54
N SER A 42 19.92 -18.61 -2.77
CA SER A 42 20.29 -18.13 -4.11
C SER A 42 21.68 -18.60 -4.58
N GLY A 43 22.46 -19.24 -3.71
CA GLY A 43 23.75 -19.81 -4.10
C GLY A 43 23.63 -20.92 -5.14
N GLU A 44 24.69 -21.13 -5.96
CA GLU A 44 24.72 -22.15 -7.00
C GLU A 44 24.57 -23.58 -6.46
N ASP A 45 25.04 -23.84 -5.23
CA ASP A 45 24.90 -25.13 -4.56
C ASP A 45 23.47 -25.44 -4.08
N TYR A 46 22.54 -24.48 -4.16
CA TYR A 46 21.14 -24.62 -3.73
C TYR A 46 20.19 -24.44 -4.92
N LEU A 47 19.41 -23.35 -4.92
CA LEU A 47 18.41 -23.09 -5.96
C LEU A 47 19.00 -22.34 -7.17
N GLY A 48 20.14 -21.68 -6.97
CA GLY A 48 20.61 -20.68 -7.91
C GLY A 48 19.74 -19.41 -7.92
N ILE A 49 20.23 -18.35 -8.53
CA ILE A 49 19.62 -17.02 -8.46
C ILE A 49 18.20 -17.01 -9.06
N LYS A 50 18.00 -17.57 -10.25
CA LYS A 50 16.71 -17.51 -10.96
C LYS A 50 15.59 -18.24 -10.22
N LEU A 51 15.87 -19.46 -9.74
CA LEU A 51 14.87 -20.22 -8.98
C LEU A 51 14.61 -19.59 -7.61
N ALA A 52 15.64 -19.05 -6.95
CA ALA A 52 15.47 -18.35 -5.69
C ALA A 52 14.54 -17.13 -5.83
N ILE A 53 14.66 -16.34 -6.90
CA ILE A 53 13.77 -15.23 -7.19
C ILE A 53 12.34 -15.72 -7.39
N ILE A 54 12.13 -16.75 -8.22
CA ILE A 54 10.79 -17.30 -8.47
C ILE A 54 10.14 -17.81 -7.18
N VAL A 55 10.89 -18.54 -6.37
CA VAL A 55 10.41 -19.06 -5.09
C VAL A 55 10.11 -17.91 -4.12
N ALA A 56 11.02 -16.94 -3.98
CA ALA A 56 10.84 -15.80 -3.10
C ALA A 56 9.58 -14.98 -3.45
N LEU A 57 9.37 -14.71 -4.74
CA LEU A 57 8.22 -13.96 -5.24
C LEU A 57 6.89 -14.72 -5.13
N SER A 58 6.93 -16.06 -5.13
CA SER A 58 5.72 -16.88 -5.02
C SER A 58 4.99 -16.63 -3.69
N PHE A 59 5.71 -16.35 -2.60
CA PHE A 59 5.11 -16.12 -1.28
C PHE A 59 4.19 -14.89 -1.22
N PRO A 60 4.65 -13.66 -1.56
CA PRO A 60 3.78 -12.50 -1.55
C PRO A 60 2.66 -12.58 -2.60
N ILE A 61 2.91 -13.21 -3.76
CA ILE A 61 1.89 -13.39 -4.80
C ILE A 61 0.79 -14.32 -4.30
N ILE A 62 1.14 -15.50 -3.79
CA ILE A 62 0.17 -16.47 -3.26
C ILE A 62 -0.60 -15.85 -2.08
N TYR A 63 0.11 -15.14 -1.21
CA TYR A 63 -0.51 -14.48 -0.08
C TYR A 63 -1.51 -13.40 -0.52
N GLY A 64 -1.13 -12.55 -1.49
CA GLY A 64 -2.01 -11.53 -2.06
C GLY A 64 -3.23 -12.11 -2.77
N VAL A 65 -3.03 -13.18 -3.57
CA VAL A 65 -4.13 -13.90 -4.24
C VAL A 65 -5.09 -14.53 -3.21
N ARG A 66 -4.55 -15.19 -2.18
CA ARG A 66 -5.37 -15.76 -1.11
C ARG A 66 -6.17 -14.68 -0.38
N ASP A 67 -5.54 -13.54 -0.06
CA ASP A 67 -6.21 -12.43 0.61
C ASP A 67 -7.38 -11.88 -0.22
N PHE A 68 -7.19 -11.79 -1.53
CA PHE A 68 -8.25 -11.42 -2.46
C PHE A 68 -9.46 -12.39 -2.41
N PHE A 69 -9.21 -13.70 -2.45
CA PHE A 69 -10.30 -14.69 -2.39
C PHE A 69 -11.00 -14.74 -1.04
N VAL A 70 -10.27 -14.51 0.05
CA VAL A 70 -10.84 -14.56 1.42
C VAL A 70 -11.66 -13.31 1.74
N ARG A 71 -11.22 -12.14 1.28
CA ARG A 71 -11.86 -10.86 1.61
C ARG A 71 -12.88 -10.38 0.58
N GLY A 72 -12.86 -10.94 -0.63
CA GLY A 72 -13.77 -10.57 -1.73
C GLY A 72 -13.65 -9.13 -2.22
N LYS A 73 -12.64 -8.40 -1.76
CA LYS A 73 -12.36 -7.00 -2.15
C LYS A 73 -10.89 -6.83 -2.42
N ILE A 74 -10.58 -6.26 -3.59
CA ILE A 74 -9.21 -5.86 -3.90
C ILE A 74 -8.88 -4.61 -3.09
N ASN A 75 -7.91 -4.72 -2.20
CA ASN A 75 -7.29 -3.54 -1.62
C ASN A 75 -6.30 -2.98 -2.64
N PHE A 76 -6.49 -1.73 -3.05
CA PHE A 76 -5.62 -1.04 -4.00
C PHE A 76 -4.13 -1.15 -3.62
N PHE A 77 -3.80 -0.98 -2.35
CA PHE A 77 -2.41 -1.09 -1.88
C PHE A 77 -1.85 -2.51 -1.97
N SER A 78 -2.69 -3.53 -1.73
CA SER A 78 -2.29 -4.93 -1.88
C SER A 78 -2.02 -5.27 -3.36
N ALA A 79 -2.89 -4.82 -4.27
CA ALA A 79 -2.68 -4.99 -5.71
C ALA A 79 -1.42 -4.27 -6.19
N LEU A 80 -1.20 -3.04 -5.73
CA LEU A 80 0.00 -2.26 -6.04
C LEU A 80 1.27 -2.96 -5.54
N GLY A 81 1.24 -3.54 -4.33
CA GLY A 81 2.34 -4.33 -3.77
C GLY A 81 2.67 -5.56 -4.62
N VAL A 82 1.66 -6.35 -5.01
CA VAL A 82 1.85 -7.53 -5.87
C VAL A 82 2.44 -7.12 -7.23
N VAL A 83 1.92 -6.08 -7.86
CA VAL A 83 2.45 -5.57 -9.14
C VAL A 83 3.89 -5.09 -8.97
N SER A 84 4.18 -4.33 -7.91
CA SER A 84 5.53 -3.83 -7.63
C SER A 84 6.55 -4.96 -7.47
N VAL A 85 6.22 -5.97 -6.66
CA VAL A 85 7.07 -7.14 -6.41
C VAL A 85 7.26 -7.95 -7.71
N SER A 86 6.18 -8.15 -8.50
CA SER A 86 6.27 -8.87 -9.78
C SER A 86 7.14 -8.14 -10.79
N LEU A 87 7.06 -6.81 -10.85
CA LEU A 87 7.92 -6.00 -11.71
C LEU A 87 9.39 -6.10 -11.29
N THR A 88 9.70 -5.99 -9.99
CA THR A 88 11.07 -6.14 -9.49
C THR A 88 11.63 -7.50 -9.86
N GLY A 89 10.87 -8.57 -9.60
CA GLY A 89 11.30 -9.92 -9.93
C GLY A 89 11.42 -10.15 -11.43
N GLY A 90 10.53 -9.60 -12.24
CA GLY A 90 10.63 -9.67 -13.70
C GLY A 90 11.89 -8.98 -14.22
N ILE A 91 12.22 -7.79 -13.72
CA ILE A 91 13.44 -7.06 -14.07
C ILE A 91 14.68 -7.89 -13.72
N SER A 92 14.71 -8.45 -12.50
CA SER A 92 15.83 -9.30 -12.03
C SER A 92 15.96 -10.60 -12.85
N LEU A 93 14.84 -11.29 -13.11
CA LEU A 93 14.86 -12.56 -13.90
C LEU A 93 15.28 -12.36 -15.36
N MET A 94 14.96 -11.21 -15.93
CA MET A 94 15.37 -10.84 -17.29
C MET A 94 16.78 -10.25 -17.35
N GLU A 95 17.45 -10.12 -16.20
CA GLU A 95 18.78 -9.54 -16.07
C GLU A 95 18.85 -8.13 -16.68
N LEU A 96 17.77 -7.33 -16.51
CA LEU A 96 17.71 -5.98 -17.03
C LEU A 96 18.53 -5.03 -16.15
N ASP A 97 18.98 -3.94 -16.77
CA ASP A 97 19.77 -2.90 -16.11
C ASP A 97 19.08 -2.37 -14.83
N ALA A 98 19.87 -2.09 -13.81
CA ALA A 98 19.44 -1.53 -12.52
C ALA A 98 18.61 -0.25 -12.67
N ILE A 99 18.78 0.49 -13.76
CA ILE A 99 18.00 1.70 -14.04
C ILE A 99 16.50 1.44 -14.10
N TYR A 100 16.07 0.26 -14.56
CA TYR A 100 14.64 -0.08 -14.59
C TYR A 100 14.04 -0.26 -13.20
N ILE A 101 14.83 -0.78 -12.24
CA ILE A 101 14.43 -0.85 -10.83
C ILE A 101 14.35 0.56 -10.27
N ALA A 102 15.34 1.42 -10.54
CA ALA A 102 15.33 2.80 -10.06
C ALA A 102 14.12 3.59 -10.57
N ILE A 103 13.78 3.45 -11.86
CA ILE A 103 12.58 4.06 -12.46
C ILE A 103 11.31 3.51 -11.79
N LYS A 104 11.22 2.21 -11.58
CA LYS A 104 10.07 1.57 -10.94
C LYS A 104 9.89 2.07 -9.50
N GLU A 105 10.96 2.13 -8.71
CA GLU A 105 10.90 2.61 -7.32
C GLU A 105 10.48 4.08 -7.22
N ALA A 106 10.91 4.90 -8.16
CA ALA A 106 10.50 6.31 -8.24
C ALA A 106 9.06 6.49 -8.75
N SER A 107 8.57 5.58 -9.60
CA SER A 107 7.28 5.75 -10.31
C SER A 107 6.09 5.79 -9.35
N ILE A 108 6.07 4.94 -8.33
CA ILE A 108 4.94 4.85 -7.39
C ILE A 108 4.76 6.15 -6.62
N PRO A 109 5.75 6.68 -5.91
CA PRO A 109 5.60 7.96 -5.23
C PRO A 109 5.40 9.12 -6.21
N ALA A 110 6.00 9.10 -7.41
CA ALA A 110 5.74 10.12 -8.43
C ALA A 110 4.27 10.15 -8.85
N LEU A 111 3.66 8.99 -9.10
CA LEU A 111 2.23 8.88 -9.43
C LEU A 111 1.34 9.40 -8.30
N PHE A 112 1.64 9.09 -7.03
CA PHE A 112 0.91 9.63 -5.89
C PHE A 112 1.07 11.14 -5.75
N GLY A 113 2.27 11.67 -5.98
CA GLY A 113 2.52 13.10 -5.99
C GLY A 113 1.72 13.83 -7.07
N LEU A 114 1.77 13.32 -8.31
CA LEU A 114 1.00 13.85 -9.43
C LEU A 114 -0.51 13.74 -9.20
N ALA A 115 -0.98 12.58 -8.72
CA ALA A 115 -2.39 12.39 -8.40
C ALA A 115 -2.87 13.38 -7.32
N THR A 116 -2.04 13.64 -6.31
CA THR A 116 -2.33 14.63 -5.26
C THR A 116 -2.41 16.03 -5.85
N LEU A 117 -1.48 16.43 -6.72
CA LEU A 117 -1.51 17.74 -7.41
C LEU A 117 -2.75 17.89 -8.30
N ILE A 118 -3.09 16.84 -9.07
CA ILE A 118 -4.27 16.86 -9.92
C ILE A 118 -5.55 16.97 -9.07
N SER A 119 -5.60 16.27 -7.94
CA SER A 119 -6.75 16.28 -7.03
C SER A 119 -7.04 17.65 -6.42
N LEU A 120 -6.02 18.53 -6.31
CA LEU A 120 -6.20 19.93 -5.86
C LEU A 120 -7.12 20.73 -6.78
N LYS A 121 -7.25 20.33 -8.06
CA LYS A 121 -8.17 20.95 -9.02
C LYS A 121 -9.58 20.37 -8.97
N THR A 122 -9.79 19.33 -8.15
CA THR A 122 -11.09 18.69 -7.98
C THR A 122 -11.80 19.24 -6.75
N SER A 123 -13.10 19.00 -6.65
CA SER A 123 -13.91 19.39 -5.48
C SER A 123 -13.59 18.56 -4.22
N GLN A 124 -12.87 17.46 -4.37
CA GLN A 124 -12.46 16.58 -3.25
C GLN A 124 -10.97 16.22 -3.38
N PRO A 125 -10.07 17.05 -2.78
CA PRO A 125 -8.65 16.74 -2.77
C PRO A 125 -8.38 15.38 -2.13
N LEU A 126 -7.38 14.66 -2.65
CA LEU A 126 -7.00 13.33 -2.16
C LEU A 126 -6.73 13.30 -0.65
N ILE A 127 -6.29 14.41 -0.07
CA ILE A 127 -6.07 14.56 1.37
C ILE A 127 -7.34 14.29 2.17
N HIS A 128 -8.54 14.61 1.63
CA HIS A 128 -9.81 14.26 2.26
C HIS A 128 -9.95 12.75 2.44
N THR A 129 -9.60 11.98 1.42
CA THR A 129 -9.69 10.51 1.46
C THR A 129 -8.69 9.91 2.45
N PHE A 130 -7.51 10.52 2.60
CA PHE A 130 -6.47 10.03 3.52
C PHE A 130 -6.70 10.46 4.97
N LEU A 131 -7.06 11.72 5.21
CA LEU A 131 -7.21 12.27 6.56
C LEU A 131 -8.63 12.11 7.11
N LEU A 132 -9.65 12.35 6.27
CA LEU A 132 -11.04 12.28 6.70
C LEU A 132 -11.60 10.87 6.44
N ASN A 133 -11.04 9.89 7.14
CA ASN A 133 -11.50 8.51 7.12
C ASN A 133 -12.24 8.22 8.43
N ASP A 134 -13.49 7.79 8.34
CA ASP A 134 -14.35 7.43 9.48
C ASP A 134 -13.73 6.36 10.39
N SER A 135 -12.77 5.60 9.88
CA SER A 135 -12.04 4.61 10.68
C SER A 135 -10.96 5.23 11.59
N VAL A 136 -10.57 6.48 11.33
CA VAL A 136 -9.48 7.18 12.03
C VAL A 136 -9.99 8.40 12.79
N LEU A 137 -10.98 9.12 12.22
CA LEU A 137 -11.49 10.36 12.76
C LEU A 137 -13.01 10.32 12.85
N GLU A 138 -13.57 10.89 13.92
CA GLU A 138 -15.02 11.09 14.07
C GLU A 138 -15.48 12.31 13.23
N ILE A 139 -15.67 12.09 11.93
CA ILE A 139 -15.93 13.14 10.93
C ILE A 139 -17.17 13.97 11.30
N ASP A 140 -18.21 13.32 11.81
CA ASP A 140 -19.44 14.02 12.23
C ASP A 140 -19.19 15.03 13.34
N LYS A 141 -18.35 14.70 14.33
CA LYS A 141 -17.99 15.63 15.41
C LYS A 141 -17.12 16.78 14.90
N ILE A 142 -16.20 16.50 13.98
CA ILE A 142 -15.36 17.53 13.36
C ILE A 142 -16.24 18.51 12.59
N ASN A 143 -17.13 18.02 11.75
CA ASN A 143 -18.04 18.86 10.96
C ASN A 143 -18.96 19.69 11.85
N ALA A 144 -19.55 19.10 12.90
CA ALA A 144 -20.38 19.83 13.85
C ALA A 144 -19.60 20.95 14.56
N SER A 145 -18.35 20.68 14.96
CA SER A 145 -17.48 21.68 15.59
C SER A 145 -17.07 22.80 14.63
N LEU A 146 -16.79 22.47 13.37
CA LEU A 146 -16.44 23.46 12.36
C LEU A 146 -17.62 24.37 12.02
N LEU A 147 -18.83 23.80 11.92
CA LEU A 147 -20.06 24.56 11.68
C LEU A 147 -20.40 25.48 12.87
N SER A 148 -20.33 24.98 14.10
CA SER A 148 -20.64 25.77 15.32
C SER A 148 -19.68 26.94 15.50
N ARG A 149 -18.43 26.83 15.05
CA ARG A 149 -17.39 27.86 15.15
C ARG A 149 -17.24 28.70 13.89
N ASN A 150 -18.03 28.43 12.84
CA ASN A 150 -17.94 29.09 11.52
C ASN A 150 -16.51 29.06 10.90
N ARG A 151 -15.76 27.95 11.13
CA ARG A 151 -14.36 27.80 10.71
C ARG A 151 -14.14 26.81 9.55
N LYS A 152 -15.19 26.49 8.82
CA LYS A 152 -15.09 25.60 7.67
C LYS A 152 -14.14 26.12 6.59
N PRO A 153 -14.16 27.40 6.19
CA PRO A 153 -13.25 27.92 5.17
C PRO A 153 -11.77 27.83 5.57
N GLU A 154 -11.46 28.07 6.83
CA GLU A 154 -10.09 27.97 7.37
C GLU A 154 -9.61 26.50 7.34
N PHE A 155 -10.47 25.56 7.67
CA PHE A 155 -10.19 24.15 7.60
C PHE A 155 -9.96 23.66 6.17
N ASP A 156 -10.78 24.11 5.21
CA ASP A 156 -10.62 23.79 3.80
C ASP A 156 -9.28 24.33 3.26
N GLN A 157 -8.88 25.55 3.64
CA GLN A 157 -7.58 26.12 3.28
C GLN A 157 -6.42 25.32 3.89
N LEU A 158 -6.57 24.83 5.11
CA LEU A 158 -5.58 24.00 5.79
C LEU A 158 -5.41 22.66 5.05
N LEU A 159 -6.49 22.06 4.57
CA LEU A 159 -6.46 20.85 3.76
C LEU A 159 -5.76 21.07 2.40
N ILE A 160 -5.98 22.22 1.76
CA ILE A 160 -5.27 22.59 0.54
C ILE A 160 -3.76 22.70 0.80
N ASN A 161 -3.37 23.40 1.86
CA ASN A 161 -1.96 23.54 2.24
C ASN A 161 -1.32 22.19 2.57
N ALA A 162 -2.03 21.33 3.31
CA ALA A 162 -1.60 19.97 3.60
C ALA A 162 -1.45 19.12 2.34
N SER A 163 -2.32 19.32 1.33
CA SER A 163 -2.19 18.65 0.03
C SER A 163 -0.92 19.05 -0.72
N TRP A 164 -0.52 20.33 -0.67
CA TRP A 164 0.73 20.79 -1.27
C TRP A 164 1.95 20.15 -0.60
N ILE A 165 1.94 20.08 0.75
CA ILE A 165 3.01 19.44 1.51
C ILE A 165 3.07 17.94 1.19
N LEU A 166 1.91 17.27 1.12
CA LEU A 166 1.81 15.86 0.79
C LEU A 166 2.34 15.57 -0.62
N ALA A 167 1.94 16.36 -1.61
CA ALA A 167 2.44 16.23 -2.98
C ALA A 167 3.96 16.45 -3.07
N GLY A 168 4.47 17.49 -2.39
CA GLY A 168 5.91 17.76 -2.30
C GLY A 168 6.68 16.59 -1.65
N SER A 169 6.12 16.00 -0.60
CA SER A 169 6.71 14.84 0.09
C SER A 169 6.78 13.61 -0.81
N PHE A 170 5.72 13.34 -1.58
CA PHE A 170 5.73 12.24 -2.56
C PHE A 170 6.75 12.47 -3.69
N LEU A 171 6.81 13.69 -4.24
CA LEU A 171 7.79 14.00 -5.29
C LEU A 171 9.23 13.93 -4.78
N LEU A 172 9.48 14.43 -3.56
CA LEU A 172 10.78 14.26 -2.91
C LEU A 172 11.11 12.78 -2.71
N SER A 173 10.13 11.98 -2.25
CA SER A 173 10.29 10.53 -2.09
C SER A 173 10.62 9.86 -3.43
N ALA A 174 10.00 10.27 -4.54
CA ALA A 174 10.30 9.76 -5.87
C ALA A 174 11.77 10.01 -6.26
N VAL A 175 12.25 11.23 -6.05
CA VAL A 175 13.66 11.59 -6.31
C VAL A 175 14.61 10.79 -5.43
N LEU A 176 14.32 10.70 -4.13
CA LEU A 176 15.15 9.95 -3.19
C LEU A 176 15.19 8.46 -3.52
N ASN A 177 14.05 7.85 -3.84
CA ASN A 177 13.99 6.44 -4.23
C ASN A 177 14.80 6.17 -5.50
N TYR A 178 14.69 7.04 -6.50
CA TYR A 178 15.51 6.95 -7.71
C TYR A 178 17.00 7.01 -7.40
N LEU A 179 17.43 8.04 -6.67
CA LEU A 179 18.83 8.24 -6.32
C LEU A 179 19.39 7.11 -5.47
N LEU A 180 18.61 6.65 -4.47
CA LEU A 180 19.00 5.52 -3.62
C LEU A 180 19.13 4.24 -4.45
N ALA A 181 18.18 3.95 -5.33
CA ALA A 181 18.25 2.76 -6.17
C ALA A 181 19.47 2.80 -7.10
N VAL A 182 19.75 3.92 -7.76
CA VAL A 182 20.95 4.09 -8.60
C VAL A 182 22.24 3.95 -7.79
N TYR A 183 22.25 4.47 -6.55
CA TYR A 183 23.44 4.43 -5.70
C TYR A 183 23.69 3.04 -5.09
N LEU A 184 22.63 2.33 -4.71
CA LEU A 184 22.74 1.03 -4.03
C LEU A 184 22.85 -0.13 -5.00
N LEU A 185 22.17 -0.08 -6.15
CA LEU A 185 22.20 -1.14 -7.17
C LEU A 185 23.40 -0.97 -8.11
N THR A 186 24.59 -1.18 -7.57
CA THR A 186 25.85 -1.06 -8.33
C THR A 186 26.37 -2.41 -8.85
N ALA A 187 25.76 -3.52 -8.45
CA ALA A 187 26.13 -4.86 -8.88
C ALA A 187 25.57 -5.15 -10.27
N ASP A 188 26.28 -6.01 -11.03
CA ASP A 188 25.82 -6.42 -12.34
C ASP A 188 24.50 -7.24 -12.25
N PRO A 189 23.57 -7.03 -13.20
CA PRO A 189 22.34 -7.83 -13.29
C PRO A 189 22.62 -9.31 -13.34
N GLY A 190 21.79 -10.12 -12.68
CA GLY A 190 21.95 -11.58 -12.64
C GLY A 190 22.99 -12.10 -11.63
N THR A 191 23.62 -11.22 -10.84
CA THR A 191 24.51 -11.62 -9.74
C THR A 191 23.76 -11.76 -8.41
N GLN A 192 24.31 -12.54 -7.49
CA GLN A 192 23.75 -12.68 -6.14
C GLN A 192 23.74 -11.35 -5.35
N ALA A 193 24.70 -10.47 -5.64
CA ALA A 193 24.80 -9.16 -5.02
C ALA A 193 23.74 -8.17 -5.52
N PHE A 194 23.17 -8.41 -6.72
CA PHE A 194 22.12 -7.58 -7.31
C PHE A 194 20.73 -7.88 -6.70
N ASN A 195 20.47 -9.13 -6.29
CA ASN A 195 19.19 -9.62 -5.78
C ASN A 195 19.21 -9.80 -4.25
#